data_1fae0c5d476e527d162fe7824cc31ab9
#
_entry.id   1fae0c5d476e527d162fe7824cc31ab9
#
_cell.length_a   1.000
_cell.length_b   1.000
_cell.length_c   1.000
_cell.angle_alpha   90.00
_cell.angle_beta   90.00
_cell.angle_gamma   90.00
#
_symmetry.space_group_name_H-M   'P 1'
#
loop_
_entity.id
_entity.type
_entity.pdbx_description
1 polymer ?
#
loop_
_entity_poly.entity_id
_entity_poly.type
_entity_poly.pdbx_seq_one_letter_code
_entity_poly.pdbx_strand_id
1 'polypeptide(L)'
;MKLHFKLHYVPNLPPEFNPIIPLRDDSPQREFPIKALPPILREMVMGIAETTGTDPAMAATSILSAISYCFTSRYRMQGKADHSEPPMIYSFIVAEPSERKSPVVKFIKKPFVDFELKYNQEHAEEFHKIEAMKKKLLFE
;
A
#
# COMPACT_ATOMS: atom_id res chain seq x y z
N MET A 1 24.40 -19.40 -3.82
CA MET A 1 23.66 -20.57 -3.33
C MET A 1 22.44 -20.73 -4.22
N LYS A 2 22.48 -21.65 -5.20
CA LYS A 2 21.35 -21.89 -6.12
C LYS A 2 20.40 -22.88 -5.46
N LEU A 3 19.22 -22.42 -5.09
CA LEU A 3 18.13 -23.30 -4.62
C LEU A 3 17.60 -24.09 -5.83
N HIS A 4 17.92 -25.36 -5.87
CA HIS A 4 17.33 -26.29 -6.86
C HIS A 4 16.02 -26.81 -6.27
N PHE A 5 14.89 -26.24 -6.70
CA PHE A 5 13.60 -26.86 -6.49
C PHE A 5 13.49 -28.11 -7.38
N LYS A 6 13.56 -29.30 -6.79
CA LYS A 6 13.14 -30.53 -7.45
C LYS A 6 11.61 -30.54 -7.49
N LEU A 7 11.07 -30.26 -8.66
CA LEU A 7 9.66 -30.58 -8.94
C LEU A 7 9.52 -32.11 -8.85
N HIS A 8 8.81 -32.57 -7.83
CA HIS A 8 8.39 -33.96 -7.79
C HIS A 8 7.30 -34.16 -8.84
N TYR A 9 7.63 -34.90 -9.89
CA TYR A 9 6.64 -35.41 -10.84
C TYR A 9 5.64 -36.27 -10.08
N VAL A 10 4.38 -35.87 -10.01
CA VAL A 10 3.26 -36.66 -9.49
C VAL A 10 2.66 -37.40 -10.70
N PRO A 11 2.95 -38.66 -10.90
CA PRO A 11 2.31 -39.46 -11.94
C PRO A 11 0.87 -39.73 -11.51
N ASN A 12 -0.07 -39.53 -12.42
CA ASN A 12 -1.52 -39.72 -12.25
C ASN A 12 -2.26 -38.57 -11.54
N LEU A 13 -2.23 -37.39 -12.14
CA LEU A 13 -3.27 -36.40 -11.91
C LEU A 13 -4.62 -36.97 -12.37
N PRO A 14 -5.68 -36.90 -11.53
CA PRO A 14 -7.01 -37.32 -11.94
C PRO A 14 -7.43 -36.63 -13.24
N PRO A 15 -8.19 -37.30 -14.12
CA PRO A 15 -8.60 -36.76 -15.43
C PRO A 15 -9.52 -35.54 -15.36
N GLU A 16 -9.87 -35.08 -14.16
CA GLU A 16 -10.75 -33.94 -13.89
C GLU A 16 -10.01 -32.61 -13.76
N PHE A 17 -8.68 -32.61 -13.83
CA PHE A 17 -7.96 -31.34 -13.84
C PHE A 17 -8.10 -30.64 -15.20
N ASN A 18 -8.67 -29.44 -15.20
CA ASN A 18 -8.67 -28.57 -16.36
C ASN A 18 -7.24 -28.33 -16.86
N PRO A 19 -7.05 -28.15 -18.18
CA PRO A 19 -5.73 -27.85 -18.74
C PRO A 19 -5.12 -26.64 -18.00
N ILE A 20 -3.81 -26.70 -17.75
CA ILE A 20 -3.07 -25.64 -17.08
C ILE A 20 -3.30 -24.33 -17.85
N ILE A 21 -3.99 -23.39 -17.20
CA ILE A 21 -4.16 -22.05 -17.74
C ILE A 21 -2.82 -21.32 -17.54
N PRO A 22 -2.16 -20.85 -18.62
CA PRO A 22 -0.93 -20.11 -18.47
C PRO A 22 -1.18 -18.86 -17.65
N LEU A 23 -0.26 -18.54 -16.71
CA LEU A 23 -0.31 -17.33 -15.88
C LEU A 23 -0.13 -16.04 -16.69
N ARG A 24 0.24 -16.15 -17.97
CA ARG A 24 0.32 -15.02 -18.87
C ARG A 24 -1.06 -14.72 -19.42
N ASP A 25 -1.63 -13.66 -18.91
CA ASP A 25 -2.85 -13.08 -19.45
C ASP A 25 -2.44 -12.10 -20.56
N ASP A 26 -2.65 -12.47 -21.79
CA ASP A 26 -2.41 -11.62 -22.98
C ASP A 26 -3.58 -10.63 -23.20
N SER A 27 -4.50 -10.53 -22.26
CA SER A 27 -5.59 -9.55 -22.32
C SER A 27 -5.04 -8.11 -22.25
N PRO A 28 -5.61 -7.18 -23.00
CA PRO A 28 -5.16 -5.79 -22.99
C PRO A 28 -5.27 -5.22 -21.58
N GLN A 29 -4.19 -4.61 -21.11
CA GLN A 29 -4.15 -3.96 -19.81
C GLN A 29 -5.24 -2.90 -19.73
N ARG A 30 -6.12 -3.03 -18.74
CA ARG A 30 -7.21 -2.07 -18.54
C ARG A 30 -6.67 -0.80 -17.92
N GLU A 31 -7.05 0.33 -18.48
CA GLU A 31 -6.72 1.63 -17.90
C GLU A 31 -7.40 1.81 -16.54
N PHE A 32 -6.70 2.47 -15.63
CA PHE A 32 -7.26 2.80 -14.33
C PHE A 32 -8.43 3.81 -14.50
N PRO A 33 -9.60 3.58 -13.88
CA PRO A 33 -10.78 4.43 -14.07
C PRO A 33 -10.67 5.76 -13.31
N ILE A 34 -9.76 6.65 -13.71
CA ILE A 34 -9.49 7.94 -13.06
C ILE A 34 -10.75 8.80 -12.89
N LYS A 35 -11.68 8.70 -13.86
CA LYS A 35 -12.93 9.46 -13.84
C LYS A 35 -13.86 9.05 -12.68
N ALA A 36 -13.67 7.87 -12.11
CA ALA A 36 -14.42 7.42 -10.94
C ALA A 36 -13.95 8.07 -9.63
N LEU A 37 -12.76 8.68 -9.62
CA LEU A 37 -12.26 9.38 -8.45
C LEU A 37 -12.98 10.72 -8.24
N PRO A 38 -13.21 11.14 -6.98
CA PRO A 38 -13.64 12.49 -6.66
C PRO A 38 -12.71 13.54 -7.28
N PRO A 39 -13.22 14.74 -7.66
CA PRO A 39 -12.43 15.74 -8.39
C PRO A 39 -11.08 16.05 -7.76
N ILE A 40 -11.04 16.31 -6.46
CA ILE A 40 -9.82 16.65 -5.73
C ILE A 40 -8.76 15.53 -5.78
N LEU A 41 -9.18 14.27 -5.68
CA LEU A 41 -8.27 13.13 -5.77
C LEU A 41 -7.79 12.91 -7.21
N ARG A 42 -8.66 13.14 -8.17
CA ARG A 42 -8.31 13.08 -9.59
C ARG A 42 -7.23 14.10 -9.95
N GLU A 43 -7.39 15.34 -9.53
CA GLU A 43 -6.39 16.39 -9.75
C GLU A 43 -5.06 16.06 -9.08
N MET A 44 -5.09 15.56 -7.85
CA MET A 44 -3.89 15.13 -7.14
C MET A 44 -3.19 13.97 -7.84
N VAL A 45 -3.93 12.95 -8.27
CA VAL A 45 -3.40 11.79 -9.02
C VAL A 45 -2.74 12.24 -10.31
N MET A 46 -3.45 13.07 -11.09
CA MET A 46 -2.94 13.57 -12.37
C MET A 46 -1.71 14.45 -12.17
N GLY A 47 -1.71 15.35 -11.18
CA GLY A 47 -0.57 16.21 -10.87
C GLY A 47 0.68 15.41 -10.47
N ILE A 48 0.54 14.36 -9.67
CA ILE A 48 1.66 13.48 -9.31
C ILE A 48 2.14 12.69 -10.52
N ALA A 49 1.24 12.11 -11.30
CA ALA A 49 1.58 11.33 -12.49
C ALA A 49 2.34 12.18 -13.51
N GLU A 50 1.87 13.39 -13.76
CA GLU A 50 2.49 14.37 -14.66
C GLU A 50 3.88 14.81 -14.18
N THR A 51 3.99 15.17 -12.89
CA THR A 51 5.26 15.61 -12.29
C THR A 51 6.31 14.51 -12.28
N THR A 52 5.89 13.26 -12.04
CA THR A 52 6.81 12.11 -11.96
C THR A 52 7.01 11.41 -13.29
N GLY A 53 6.15 11.66 -14.28
CA GLY A 53 6.14 10.96 -15.56
C GLY A 53 5.81 9.48 -15.39
N THR A 54 4.84 9.15 -14.51
CA THR A 54 4.42 7.78 -14.21
C THR A 54 2.98 7.53 -14.64
N ASP A 55 2.59 6.24 -14.70
CA ASP A 55 1.21 5.87 -14.91
C ASP A 55 0.32 6.41 -13.77
N PRO A 56 -0.82 7.06 -14.08
CA PRO A 56 -1.77 7.53 -13.07
C PRO A 56 -2.30 6.44 -12.14
N ALA A 57 -2.36 5.18 -12.58
CA ALA A 57 -2.76 4.05 -11.74
C ALA A 57 -1.84 3.87 -10.53
N MET A 58 -0.54 4.09 -10.69
CA MET A 58 0.45 4.01 -9.61
C MET A 58 0.18 5.08 -8.53
N ALA A 59 -0.03 6.32 -8.96
CA ALA A 59 -0.36 7.42 -8.05
C ALA A 59 -1.71 7.19 -7.36
N ALA A 60 -2.74 6.80 -8.12
CA ALA A 60 -4.08 6.54 -7.60
C ALA A 60 -4.09 5.43 -6.55
N THR A 61 -3.47 4.29 -6.84
CA THR A 61 -3.38 3.15 -5.91
C THR A 61 -2.69 3.55 -4.62
N SER A 62 -1.59 4.29 -4.71
CA SER A 62 -0.84 4.74 -3.55
C SER A 62 -1.61 5.76 -2.70
N ILE A 63 -2.31 6.72 -3.34
CA ILE A 63 -3.14 7.70 -2.66
C ILE A 63 -4.31 7.03 -1.95
N LEU A 64 -5.01 6.10 -2.61
CA LEU A 64 -6.14 5.40 -2.01
C LEU A 64 -5.71 4.59 -0.78
N SER A 65 -4.55 3.93 -0.84
CA SER A 65 -4.01 3.21 0.32
C SER A 65 -3.65 4.15 1.48
N ALA A 66 -3.05 5.30 1.19
CA ALA A 66 -2.71 6.30 2.20
C ALA A 66 -3.95 6.90 2.87
N ILE A 67 -4.98 7.24 2.09
CA ILE A 67 -6.25 7.75 2.59
C ILE A 67 -6.96 6.69 3.44
N SER A 68 -7.00 5.44 2.98
CA SER A 68 -7.61 4.35 3.74
C SER A 68 -6.95 4.16 5.11
N TYR A 69 -5.62 4.26 5.16
CA TYR A 69 -4.87 4.24 6.42
C TYR A 69 -5.29 5.36 7.38
N CYS A 70 -5.47 6.59 6.89
CA CYS A 70 -5.93 7.72 7.72
C CYS A 70 -7.33 7.49 8.32
N PHE A 71 -8.16 6.70 7.67
CA PHE A 71 -9.52 6.42 8.15
C PHE A 71 -9.61 5.26 9.14
N THR A 72 -8.62 4.39 9.22
CA THR A 72 -8.68 3.16 10.05
C THR A 72 -8.91 3.40 11.52
N SER A 73 -8.43 4.51 12.07
CA SER A 73 -8.59 4.86 13.49
C SER A 73 -9.93 5.49 13.84
N ARG A 74 -10.65 6.05 12.85
CA ARG A 74 -11.88 6.84 13.08
C ARG A 74 -13.13 6.21 12.51
N TYR A 75 -13.00 5.37 11.48
CA TYR A 75 -14.13 4.81 10.74
C TYR A 75 -14.07 3.29 10.75
N ARG A 76 -15.25 2.69 10.76
CA ARG A 76 -15.44 1.26 10.61
C ARG A 76 -16.45 1.01 9.51
N MET A 77 -16.18 0.03 8.66
CA MET A 77 -17.13 -0.46 7.67
C MET A 77 -17.92 -1.62 8.26
N GLN A 78 -19.22 -1.52 8.24
CA GLN A 78 -20.13 -2.58 8.69
C GLN A 78 -20.71 -3.27 7.46
N GLY A 79 -20.18 -4.45 7.12
CA GLY A 79 -20.67 -5.24 6.00
C GLY A 79 -21.88 -6.09 6.36
N LYS A 80 -21.94 -6.56 7.61
CA LYS A 80 -23.06 -7.33 8.19
C LYS A 80 -23.30 -6.85 9.62
N ALA A 81 -24.46 -7.24 10.19
CA ALA A 81 -24.84 -6.80 11.53
C ALA A 81 -23.76 -7.06 12.59
N ASP A 82 -23.06 -8.20 12.47
CA ASP A 82 -22.09 -8.67 13.46
C ASP A 82 -20.63 -8.50 13.01
N HIS A 83 -20.39 -7.88 11.83
CA HIS A 83 -19.05 -7.79 11.28
C HIS A 83 -18.69 -6.35 10.93
N SER A 84 -17.70 -5.81 11.65
CA SER A 84 -17.21 -4.45 11.49
C SER A 84 -15.69 -4.44 11.34
N GLU A 85 -15.20 -3.91 10.22
CA GLU A 85 -13.76 -3.85 9.88
C GLU A 85 -13.29 -2.41 9.65
N PRO A 86 -12.01 -2.11 9.88
CA PRO A 86 -11.44 -0.83 9.46
C PRO A 86 -11.38 -0.75 7.94
N PRO A 87 -11.61 0.42 7.34
CA PRO A 87 -11.55 0.62 5.88
C PRO A 87 -10.09 0.64 5.39
N MET A 88 -9.37 -0.48 5.49
CA MET A 88 -7.96 -0.56 5.12
C MET A 88 -7.78 -1.22 3.75
N ILE A 89 -7.05 -0.54 2.87
CA ILE A 89 -6.69 -1.05 1.56
C ILE A 89 -5.20 -1.41 1.59
N TYR A 90 -4.91 -2.69 1.37
CA TYR A 90 -3.56 -3.16 1.09
C TYR A 90 -3.36 -3.22 -0.41
N SER A 91 -2.37 -2.50 -0.92
CA SER A 91 -2.06 -2.50 -2.34
C SER A 91 -0.64 -2.98 -2.61
N PHE A 92 -0.47 -3.62 -3.74
CA PHE A 92 0.81 -4.08 -4.23
C PHE A 92 1.04 -3.54 -5.64
N ILE A 93 2.09 -2.75 -5.82
CA ILE A 93 2.43 -2.13 -7.09
C ILE A 93 3.66 -2.82 -7.66
N VAL A 94 3.47 -3.51 -8.77
CA VAL A 94 4.54 -4.12 -9.55
C VAL A 94 4.87 -3.17 -10.70
N ALA A 95 6.12 -2.82 -10.83
CA ALA A 95 6.61 -1.96 -11.89
C ALA A 95 8.08 -2.30 -12.16
N GLU A 96 8.53 -2.12 -13.40
CA GLU A 96 9.90 -2.41 -13.80
C GLU A 96 10.92 -1.48 -13.11
N PRO A 97 12.20 -1.85 -13.11
CA PRO A 97 13.27 -0.93 -12.72
C PRO A 97 13.18 0.36 -13.56
N SER A 98 13.43 1.51 -12.94
CA SER A 98 13.37 2.84 -13.56
C SER A 98 11.98 3.44 -13.82
N GLU A 99 10.88 2.77 -13.52
CA GLU A 99 9.51 3.32 -13.62
C GLU A 99 9.15 4.33 -12.53
N ARG A 100 10.12 4.97 -11.92
CA ARG A 100 9.97 6.11 -10.99
C ARG A 100 9.01 5.89 -9.83
N LYS A 101 8.93 4.66 -9.29
CA LYS A 101 8.12 4.33 -8.09
C LYS A 101 8.46 5.22 -6.89
N SER A 102 9.75 5.43 -6.65
CA SER A 102 10.24 6.17 -5.48
C SER A 102 9.79 7.63 -5.45
N PRO A 103 9.81 8.41 -6.54
CA PRO A 103 9.22 9.76 -6.58
C PRO A 103 7.74 9.78 -6.19
N VAL A 104 6.91 8.87 -6.70
CA VAL A 104 5.48 8.79 -6.35
C VAL A 104 5.30 8.55 -4.85
N VAL A 105 6.00 7.55 -4.31
CA VAL A 105 5.96 7.24 -2.87
C VAL A 105 6.42 8.43 -2.03
N LYS A 106 7.42 9.18 -2.47
CA LYS A 106 7.92 10.37 -1.76
C LYS A 106 6.86 11.46 -1.64
N PHE A 107 6.10 11.73 -2.71
CA PHE A 107 5.01 12.71 -2.67
C PHE A 107 3.95 12.32 -1.65
N ILE A 108 3.58 11.04 -1.60
CA ILE A 108 2.53 10.54 -0.72
C ILE A 108 2.99 10.44 0.73
N LYS A 109 4.25 10.07 0.98
CA LYS A 109 4.81 10.01 2.34
C LYS A 109 5.06 11.38 2.97
N LYS A 110 5.31 12.41 2.16
CA LYS A 110 5.70 13.73 2.67
C LYS A 110 4.73 14.28 3.73
N PRO A 111 3.40 14.33 3.55
CA PRO A 111 2.48 14.84 4.56
C PRO A 111 2.55 14.07 5.89
N PHE A 112 2.77 12.75 5.83
CA PHE A 112 2.90 11.92 7.04
C PHE A 112 4.18 12.24 7.80
N VAL A 113 5.30 12.37 7.08
CA VAL A 113 6.60 12.72 7.68
C VAL A 113 6.55 14.13 8.28
N ASP A 114 5.98 15.09 7.57
CA ASP A 114 5.84 16.47 8.05
C ASP A 114 4.97 16.52 9.32
N PHE A 115 3.87 15.75 9.36
CA PHE A 115 3.02 15.60 10.54
C PHE A 115 3.77 14.96 11.72
N GLU A 116 4.48 13.87 11.48
CA GLU A 116 5.27 13.16 12.50
C GLU A 116 6.34 14.06 13.10
N LEU A 117 7.08 14.79 12.27
CA LEU A 117 8.10 15.72 12.72
C LEU A 117 7.51 16.81 13.62
N LYS A 118 6.40 17.40 13.18
CA LYS A 118 5.71 18.43 13.96
C LYS A 118 5.20 17.87 15.29
N TYR A 119 4.55 16.73 15.27
CA TYR A 119 4.05 16.06 16.46
C TYR A 119 5.17 15.71 17.45
N ASN A 120 6.29 15.19 16.97
CA ASN A 120 7.45 14.86 17.80
C ASN A 120 8.08 16.11 18.41
N GLN A 121 8.11 17.23 17.69
CA GLN A 121 8.61 18.51 18.23
C GLN A 121 7.70 19.06 19.32
N GLU A 122 6.39 19.01 19.13
CA GLU A 122 5.40 19.50 20.09
C GLU A 122 5.37 18.65 21.37
N HIS A 123 5.68 17.34 21.29
CA HIS A 123 5.62 16.40 22.41
C HIS A 123 7.01 15.91 22.90
N ALA A 124 8.07 16.61 22.53
CA ALA A 124 9.44 16.18 22.83
C ALA A 124 9.69 15.95 24.33
N GLU A 125 9.15 16.80 25.20
CA GLU A 125 9.30 16.65 26.65
C GLU A 125 8.60 15.42 27.21
N GLU A 126 7.44 15.05 26.67
CA GLU A 126 6.72 13.84 27.06
C GLU A 126 7.48 12.59 26.65
N PHE A 127 8.00 12.58 25.42
CA PHE A 127 8.84 11.47 24.94
C PHE A 127 10.07 11.27 25.80
N HIS A 128 10.77 12.32 26.19
CA HIS A 128 11.92 12.24 27.09
C HIS A 128 11.55 11.67 28.47
N LYS A 129 10.41 12.06 29.03
CA LYS A 129 9.90 11.49 30.31
C LYS A 129 9.60 10.01 30.20
N ILE A 130 8.93 9.59 29.11
CA ILE A 130 8.60 8.18 28.86
C ILE A 130 9.87 7.35 28.66
N GLU A 131 10.86 7.88 27.94
CA GLU A 131 12.13 7.19 27.71
C GLU A 131 12.96 7.04 29.00
N ALA A 132 12.94 8.06 29.84
CA ALA A 132 13.57 7.99 31.17
C ALA A 132 12.87 6.96 32.08
N MET A 133 11.53 6.88 32.06
CA MET A 133 10.79 5.87 32.79
C MET A 133 11.07 4.45 32.28
N LYS A 134 11.11 4.25 30.97
CA LYS A 134 11.48 2.96 30.36
C LYS A 134 12.86 2.49 30.80
N LYS A 135 13.85 3.39 30.79
CA LYS A 135 15.20 3.06 31.26
C LYS A 135 15.22 2.64 32.71
N LYS A 136 14.44 3.31 33.57
CA LYS A 136 14.35 2.96 35.00
C LYS A 136 13.78 1.57 35.22
N LEU A 137 12.74 1.19 34.48
CA LEU A 137 12.09 -0.13 34.56
C LEU A 137 12.91 -1.28 33.99
N LEU A 138 13.89 -1.00 33.13
CA LEU A 138 14.76 -2.02 32.56
C LEU A 138 16.01 -2.30 33.40
N PHE A 139 16.31 -1.47 34.41
CA PHE A 139 17.47 -1.60 35.28
C PHE A 139 17.09 -1.90 36.76
N GLU A 140 15.81 -2.11 37.06
CA GLU A 140 15.29 -2.74 38.26
C GLU A 140 14.95 -4.23 38.02
#